data_8a75f289e819c20da28fba504073a1f2
#
_entry.id   8a75f289e819c20da28fba504073a1f2
#
_cell.length_a   1.000
_cell.length_b   1.000
_cell.length_c   1.000
_cell.angle_alpha   90.00
_cell.angle_beta   90.00
_cell.angle_gamma   90.00
#
_symmetry.space_group_name_H-M   'P 1'
#
loop_
_entity.id
_entity.type
_entity.pdbx_description
1 polymer ?
#
loop_
_entity_poly.entity_id
_entity_poly.type
_entity_poly.pdbx_seq_one_letter_code
_entity_poly.pdbx_strand_id
1 'polypeptide(L)'
;GVSYPELGFTDTHHSQTHHNNEAGKVRKVAAITKFNIDQFAYMVKKMAALREGDGTLLDNCIMMWGSGLEDGNKHTRENLPFILAGKGGGSLNTGRFIDTVKGNQGDLLTTLLTCAGVPLDRPVGIATKQITEMMRT
;
A
#
# COMPACT_ATOMS: atom_id res chain seq x y z
N GLY A 1 -18.93 -10.98 0.08
CA GLY A 1 -17.67 -10.44 0.61
C GLY A 1 -16.59 -11.51 0.63
N VAL A 2 -15.32 -11.10 0.70
CA VAL A 2 -14.18 -12.02 0.79
C VAL A 2 -14.11 -12.60 2.19
N SER A 3 -13.83 -13.91 2.32
CA SER A 3 -13.55 -14.61 3.58
C SER A 3 -12.18 -15.28 3.51
N TYR A 4 -11.65 -15.67 4.66
CA TYR A 4 -10.29 -16.21 4.83
C TYR A 4 -10.34 -17.53 5.62
N PRO A 5 -10.88 -18.61 5.04
CA PRO A 5 -10.98 -19.92 5.73
C PRO A 5 -9.61 -20.48 6.12
N GLU A 6 -8.55 -20.14 5.39
CA GLU A 6 -7.16 -20.49 5.70
C GLU A 6 -6.67 -19.91 7.04
N LEU A 7 -7.33 -18.87 7.56
CA LEU A 7 -7.07 -18.30 8.89
C LEU A 7 -7.93 -18.94 10.00
N GLY A 8 -8.71 -19.98 9.67
CA GLY A 8 -9.53 -20.71 10.62
C GLY A 8 -10.90 -20.09 10.91
N PHE A 9 -11.37 -19.15 10.08
CA PHE A 9 -12.72 -18.58 10.19
C PHE A 9 -13.32 -18.27 8.83
N THR A 10 -14.66 -18.38 8.74
CA THR A 10 -15.41 -18.24 7.48
C THR A 10 -16.20 -16.94 7.38
N ASP A 11 -16.18 -16.13 8.42
CA ASP A 11 -16.83 -14.80 8.40
C ASP A 11 -16.24 -13.93 7.29
N THR A 12 -17.07 -13.07 6.71
CA THR A 12 -16.57 -12.14 5.69
C THR A 12 -15.71 -11.05 6.30
N HIS A 13 -14.66 -10.61 5.58
CA HIS A 13 -13.82 -9.49 6.00
C HIS A 13 -14.67 -8.27 6.38
N HIS A 14 -15.61 -7.88 5.51
CA HIS A 14 -16.49 -6.74 5.75
C HIS A 14 -17.24 -6.84 7.08
N SER A 15 -17.81 -8.01 7.42
CA SER A 15 -18.53 -8.18 8.68
C SER A 15 -17.60 -8.08 9.90
N GLN A 16 -16.33 -8.43 9.75
CA GLN A 16 -15.34 -8.32 10.83
C GLN A 16 -14.84 -6.87 11.00
N THR A 17 -14.76 -6.09 9.91
CA THR A 17 -14.37 -4.66 10.02
C THR A 17 -15.39 -3.83 10.78
N HIS A 18 -16.67 -4.21 10.78
CA HIS A 18 -17.70 -3.64 11.67
C HIS A 18 -17.63 -4.28 13.08
N HIS A 19 -16.49 -4.14 13.72
CA HIS A 19 -16.18 -4.87 14.96
C HIS A 19 -16.82 -4.29 16.22
N ASN A 20 -17.29 -3.03 16.22
CA ASN A 20 -17.85 -2.37 17.41
C ASN A 20 -17.01 -2.53 18.67
N ASN A 21 -15.67 -2.58 18.52
CA ASN A 21 -14.69 -2.86 19.56
C ASN A 21 -14.78 -4.26 20.21
N GLU A 22 -15.49 -5.20 19.57
CA GLU A 22 -15.49 -6.61 19.99
C GLU A 22 -14.09 -7.21 19.77
N ALA A 23 -13.41 -7.59 20.85
CA ALA A 23 -12.03 -8.08 20.81
C ALA A 23 -11.85 -9.29 19.87
N GLY A 24 -12.87 -10.14 19.69
CA GLY A 24 -12.84 -11.27 18.76
C GLY A 24 -12.73 -10.81 17.31
N LYS A 25 -13.55 -9.87 16.89
CA LYS A 25 -13.54 -9.31 15.54
C LYS A 25 -12.26 -8.51 15.28
N VAL A 26 -11.82 -7.68 16.25
CA VAL A 26 -10.56 -6.93 16.14
C VAL A 26 -9.38 -7.88 15.87
N ARG A 27 -9.29 -9.00 16.60
CA ARG A 27 -8.24 -10.00 16.36
C ARG A 27 -8.33 -10.62 14.96
N LYS A 28 -9.54 -10.90 14.45
CA LYS A 28 -9.73 -11.44 13.10
C LYS A 28 -9.31 -10.42 12.03
N VAL A 29 -9.66 -9.14 12.18
CA VAL A 29 -9.23 -8.07 11.29
C VAL A 29 -7.70 -7.94 11.29
N ALA A 30 -7.07 -7.97 12.46
CA ALA A 30 -5.61 -7.94 12.57
C ALA A 30 -4.95 -9.15 11.88
N ALA A 31 -5.52 -10.35 12.03
CA ALA A 31 -5.03 -11.56 11.36
C ALA A 31 -5.14 -11.45 9.82
N ILE A 32 -6.27 -10.93 9.32
CA ILE A 32 -6.49 -10.70 7.88
C ILE A 32 -5.47 -9.67 7.35
N THR A 33 -5.29 -8.55 8.06
CA THR A 33 -4.33 -7.51 7.68
C THR A 33 -2.92 -8.09 7.63
N LYS A 34 -2.52 -8.84 8.66
CA LYS A 34 -1.22 -9.52 8.66
C LYS A 34 -1.07 -10.47 7.48
N PHE A 35 -2.06 -11.30 7.22
CA PHE A 35 -2.06 -12.23 6.08
C PHE A 35 -1.83 -11.49 4.76
N ASN A 36 -2.56 -10.41 4.50
CA ASN A 36 -2.39 -9.61 3.28
C ASN A 36 -1.00 -8.98 3.18
N ILE A 37 -0.44 -8.48 4.29
CA ILE A 37 0.93 -7.94 4.33
C ILE A 37 1.95 -9.05 4.06
N ASP A 38 1.75 -10.26 4.61
CA ASP A 38 2.62 -11.40 4.35
C ASP A 38 2.61 -11.80 2.86
N GLN A 39 1.45 -11.75 2.19
CA GLN A 39 1.36 -12.00 0.73
C GLN A 39 2.10 -10.91 -0.06
N PHE A 40 1.97 -9.65 0.31
CA PHE A 40 2.72 -8.56 -0.31
C PHE A 40 4.23 -8.75 -0.10
N ALA A 41 4.66 -9.08 1.11
CA ALA A 41 6.07 -9.35 1.42
C ALA A 41 6.62 -10.56 0.64
N TYR A 42 5.81 -11.62 0.47
CA TYR A 42 6.18 -12.77 -0.37
C TYR A 42 6.42 -12.34 -1.82
N MET A 43 5.53 -11.54 -2.39
CA MET A 43 5.68 -11.02 -3.76
C MET A 43 6.92 -10.15 -3.90
N VAL A 44 7.18 -9.24 -2.95
CA VAL A 44 8.39 -8.41 -2.93
C VAL A 44 9.66 -9.27 -2.92
N LYS A 45 9.70 -10.31 -2.08
CA LYS A 45 10.84 -11.26 -2.04
C LYS A 45 11.04 -11.98 -3.36
N LYS A 46 9.96 -12.42 -4.02
CA LYS A 46 10.04 -13.07 -5.34
C LYS A 46 10.64 -12.12 -6.37
N MET A 47 10.18 -10.89 -6.44
CA MET A 47 10.67 -9.90 -7.39
C MET A 47 12.13 -9.51 -7.11
N ALA A 48 12.54 -9.45 -5.85
CA ALA A 48 13.93 -9.21 -5.47
C ALA A 48 14.87 -10.36 -5.85
N ALA A 49 14.36 -11.58 -5.99
CA ALA A 49 15.14 -12.76 -6.38
C ALA A 49 15.27 -12.93 -7.91
N LEU A 50 14.43 -12.26 -8.69
CA LEU A 50 14.46 -12.35 -10.16
C LEU A 50 15.43 -11.32 -10.73
N ARG A 51 16.39 -11.79 -11.53
CA ARG A 51 17.35 -10.93 -12.22
C ARG A 51 16.69 -10.25 -13.43
N GLU A 52 16.97 -8.97 -13.58
CA GLU A 52 16.57 -8.16 -14.73
C GLU A 52 17.68 -7.16 -15.07
N GLY A 53 18.37 -7.38 -16.17
CA GLY A 53 19.57 -6.64 -16.52
C GLY A 53 20.66 -6.73 -15.43
N ASP A 54 21.20 -5.61 -15.03
CA ASP A 54 22.22 -5.52 -13.96
C ASP A 54 21.64 -5.54 -12.56
N GLY A 55 20.32 -5.47 -12.43
CA GLY A 55 19.61 -5.44 -11.15
C GLY A 55 18.66 -6.63 -10.95
N THR A 56 17.58 -6.35 -10.26
CA THR A 56 16.47 -7.26 -10.03
C THR A 56 15.18 -6.67 -10.58
N LEU A 57 14.16 -7.52 -10.79
CA LEU A 57 12.84 -7.04 -11.20
C LEU A 57 12.27 -6.02 -10.20
N LEU A 58 12.57 -6.18 -8.90
CA LEU A 58 12.16 -5.22 -7.87
C LEU A 58 12.80 -3.84 -8.06
N ASP A 59 14.03 -3.77 -8.58
CA ASP A 59 14.70 -2.49 -8.82
C ASP A 59 13.97 -1.65 -9.87
N ASN A 60 13.29 -2.31 -10.83
CA ASN A 60 12.57 -1.64 -11.93
C ASN A 60 11.07 -1.50 -11.67
N CYS A 61 10.56 -2.06 -10.58
CA CYS A 61 9.14 -1.99 -10.23
C CYS A 61 8.84 -0.92 -9.20
N ILE A 62 7.57 -0.47 -9.21
CA ILE A 62 6.91 0.24 -8.13
C ILE A 62 5.76 -0.64 -7.65
N MET A 63 5.83 -1.08 -6.41
CA MET A 63 4.79 -1.89 -5.78
C MET A 63 4.17 -1.12 -4.63
N MET A 64 2.84 -1.17 -4.53
CA MET A 64 2.10 -0.52 -3.45
C MET A 64 1.12 -1.50 -2.81
N TRP A 65 1.12 -1.54 -1.49
CA TRP A 65 0.05 -2.11 -0.69
C TRP A 65 -0.56 -1.01 0.18
N GLY A 66 -1.86 -1.04 0.39
CA GLY A 66 -2.51 -0.06 1.24
C GLY A 66 -4.00 -0.31 1.41
N SER A 67 -4.64 0.56 2.17
CA SER A 67 -6.08 0.53 2.41
C SER A 67 -6.73 1.87 2.05
N GLY A 68 -7.98 1.83 1.59
CA GLY A 68 -8.82 3.02 1.39
C GLY A 68 -9.51 3.50 2.67
N LEU A 69 -9.37 2.76 3.76
CA LEU A 69 -9.88 3.11 5.09
C LEU A 69 -8.79 2.86 6.13
N GLU A 70 -8.69 3.73 7.12
CA GLU A 70 -7.85 3.53 8.30
C GLU A 70 -8.58 2.64 9.31
N ASP A 71 -9.80 3.02 9.70
CA ASP A 71 -10.69 2.23 10.56
C ASP A 71 -11.94 1.80 9.76
N GLY A 72 -12.01 0.50 9.47
CA GLY A 72 -13.15 -0.08 8.75
C GLY A 72 -14.46 -0.04 9.54
N ASN A 73 -14.41 0.08 10.87
CA ASN A 73 -15.61 0.18 11.71
C ASN A 73 -16.27 1.57 11.60
N LYS A 74 -15.45 2.62 11.50
CA LYS A 74 -15.89 4.02 11.39
C LYS A 74 -15.88 4.55 9.97
N HIS A 75 -15.29 3.80 9.03
CA HIS A 75 -15.03 4.22 7.66
C HIS A 75 -14.18 5.50 7.55
N THR A 76 -13.22 5.68 8.47
CA THR A 76 -12.30 6.82 8.43
C THR A 76 -11.39 6.75 7.22
N ARG A 77 -11.15 7.90 6.60
CA ARG A 77 -10.32 8.05 5.40
C ARG A 77 -9.09 8.93 5.63
N GLU A 78 -8.73 9.11 6.89
CA GLU A 78 -7.53 9.81 7.33
C GLU A 78 -6.45 8.81 7.71
N ASN A 79 -5.19 9.23 7.73
CA ASN A 79 -4.05 8.37 8.09
C ASN A 79 -4.01 7.02 7.37
N LEU A 80 -4.33 7.01 6.08
CA LEU A 80 -4.37 5.77 5.30
C LEU A 80 -2.98 5.09 5.28
N PRO A 81 -2.91 3.79 5.61
CA PRO A 81 -1.64 3.07 5.58
C PRO A 81 -1.26 2.71 4.14
N PHE A 82 -0.05 3.09 3.73
CA PHE A 82 0.55 2.67 2.46
C PHE A 82 1.96 2.14 2.68
N ILE A 83 2.27 1.03 2.03
CA ILE A 83 3.62 0.45 1.97
C ILE A 83 4.07 0.46 0.52
N LEU A 84 5.26 1.00 0.27
CA LEU A 84 5.86 1.03 -1.04
C LEU A 84 7.11 0.16 -1.06
N ALA A 85 7.29 -0.58 -2.14
CA ALA A 85 8.50 -1.37 -2.39
C ALA A 85 8.93 -1.22 -3.85
N GLY A 86 10.21 -1.47 -4.09
CA GLY A 86 10.84 -1.28 -5.40
C GLY A 86 11.50 0.07 -5.54
N LYS A 87 12.25 0.25 -6.64
CA LYS A 87 13.01 1.48 -6.89
C LYS A 87 12.50 2.26 -8.11
N GLY A 88 11.53 1.71 -8.86
CA GLY A 88 10.99 2.36 -10.05
C GLY A 88 12.06 2.76 -11.07
N GLY A 89 13.03 1.87 -11.34
CA GLY A 89 14.17 2.20 -12.19
C GLY A 89 15.10 3.27 -11.62
N GLY A 90 15.06 3.48 -10.30
CA GLY A 90 15.88 4.48 -9.62
C GLY A 90 15.16 5.80 -9.32
N SER A 91 13.90 5.95 -9.72
CA SER A 91 13.11 7.17 -9.48
C SER A 91 12.52 7.25 -8.08
N LEU A 92 12.32 6.09 -7.40
CA LEU A 92 11.66 6.00 -6.10
C LEU A 92 12.68 5.80 -4.97
N ASN A 93 12.52 6.54 -3.89
CA ASN A 93 13.36 6.50 -2.70
C ASN A 93 12.64 5.78 -1.57
N THR A 94 12.79 4.44 -1.50
CA THR A 94 12.17 3.56 -0.51
C THR A 94 13.07 3.30 0.71
N GLY A 95 12.61 2.47 1.67
CA GLY A 95 13.35 2.12 2.87
C GLY A 95 13.28 3.18 3.97
N ARG A 96 12.24 4.01 3.98
CA ARG A 96 12.02 5.07 4.96
C ARG A 96 10.57 5.12 5.40
N PHE A 97 10.32 5.74 6.54
CA PHE A 97 9.00 6.08 7.02
C PHE A 97 8.74 7.56 6.80
N ILE A 98 7.57 7.90 6.26
CA ILE A 98 7.15 9.29 6.01
C ILE A 98 5.80 9.45 6.70
N ASP A 99 5.78 10.18 7.83
CA ASP A 99 4.58 10.40 8.65
C ASP A 99 4.09 11.86 8.62
N THR A 100 4.90 12.76 8.07
CA THR A 100 4.64 14.20 8.07
C THR A 100 3.92 14.70 6.82
N VAL A 101 3.57 13.80 5.92
CA VAL A 101 2.95 14.17 4.66
C VAL A 101 1.51 14.62 4.89
N LYS A 102 1.31 15.94 4.90
CA LYS A 102 -0.01 16.55 4.80
C LYS A 102 -0.42 16.59 3.33
N GLY A 103 -1.16 15.61 2.89
CA GLY A 103 -1.59 15.47 1.51
C GLY A 103 -2.81 14.58 1.40
N ASN A 104 -3.13 14.20 0.19
CA ASN A 104 -4.22 13.28 -0.11
C ASN A 104 -3.73 12.10 -0.96
N GLN A 105 -4.56 11.09 -1.11
CA GLN A 105 -4.20 9.90 -1.90
C GLN A 105 -3.90 10.24 -3.37
N GLY A 106 -4.51 11.29 -3.92
CA GLY A 106 -4.20 11.77 -5.26
C GLY A 106 -2.76 12.24 -5.39
N ASP A 107 -2.21 12.92 -4.35
CA ASP A 107 -0.81 13.35 -4.32
C ASP A 107 0.12 12.14 -4.39
N LEU A 108 -0.19 11.07 -3.62
CA LEU A 108 0.56 9.81 -3.66
C LEU A 108 0.54 9.18 -5.06
N LEU A 109 -0.66 9.01 -5.63
CA LEU A 109 -0.83 8.38 -6.94
C LEU A 109 -0.18 9.20 -8.05
N THR A 110 -0.33 10.53 -8.03
CA THR A 110 0.34 11.42 -8.97
C THR A 110 1.86 11.28 -8.89
N THR A 111 2.41 11.23 -7.68
CA THR A 111 3.85 11.03 -7.46
C THR A 111 4.33 9.69 -8.01
N LEU A 112 3.61 8.60 -7.73
CA LEU A 112 3.97 7.26 -8.20
C LEU A 112 3.92 7.16 -9.73
N LEU A 113 2.92 7.75 -10.38
CA LEU A 113 2.85 7.79 -11.84
C LEU A 113 4.00 8.60 -12.45
N THR A 114 4.37 9.72 -11.82
CA THR A 114 5.56 10.50 -12.22
C THR A 114 6.83 9.65 -12.09
N CYS A 115 7.01 8.95 -10.96
CA CYS A 115 8.14 8.03 -10.76
C CYS A 115 8.16 6.89 -11.78
N ALA A 116 7.00 6.45 -12.24
CA ALA A 116 6.86 5.43 -13.28
C ALA A 116 7.09 5.96 -14.72
N GLY A 117 7.38 7.26 -14.87
CA GLY A 117 7.56 7.88 -16.18
C GLY A 117 6.28 8.02 -17.02
N VAL A 118 5.11 7.94 -16.36
CA VAL A 118 3.81 8.10 -17.06
C VAL A 118 3.55 9.59 -17.27
N PRO A 119 3.38 10.05 -18.52
CA PRO A 119 3.02 11.43 -18.78
C PRO A 119 1.60 11.71 -18.25
N LEU A 120 1.43 12.81 -17.54
CA LEU A 120 0.17 13.22 -16.96
C LEU A 120 -0.23 14.60 -17.50
N ASP A 121 -1.36 14.68 -18.21
CA ASP A 121 -1.94 15.95 -18.65
C ASP A 121 -2.55 16.73 -17.46
N ARG A 122 -2.94 16.01 -16.41
CA ARG A 122 -3.50 16.56 -15.18
C ARG A 122 -3.18 15.67 -13.97
N PRO A 123 -3.15 16.23 -12.76
CA PRO A 123 -2.99 15.43 -11.54
C PRO A 123 -4.13 14.42 -11.35
N VAL A 124 -3.86 13.35 -10.57
CA VAL A 124 -4.86 12.33 -10.25
C VAL A 124 -5.87 12.88 -9.24
N GLY A 125 -7.14 12.84 -9.59
CA GLY A 125 -8.24 13.23 -8.69
C GLY A 125 -8.09 14.67 -8.16
N ILE A 126 -7.95 14.81 -6.84
CA ILE A 126 -7.82 16.09 -6.14
C ILE A 126 -6.36 16.38 -5.72
N ALA A 127 -5.40 15.76 -6.38
CA ALA A 127 -3.98 16.00 -6.08
C ALA A 127 -3.61 17.47 -6.26
N THR A 128 -2.83 18.00 -5.33
CA THR A 128 -2.37 19.40 -5.30
C THR A 128 -0.86 19.53 -5.37
N LYS A 129 -0.12 18.45 -5.12
CA LYS A 129 1.34 18.42 -5.08
C LYS A 129 1.88 17.04 -5.38
N GLN A 130 3.18 16.95 -5.58
CA GLN A 130 3.94 15.71 -5.51
C GLN A 130 4.58 15.55 -4.11
N ILE A 131 4.76 14.32 -3.67
CA ILE A 131 5.43 13.97 -2.42
C ILE A 131 6.92 13.80 -2.74
N THR A 132 7.65 14.90 -2.74
CA THR A 132 9.06 14.93 -3.19
C THR A 132 9.98 14.07 -2.33
N GLU A 133 9.64 13.84 -1.06
CA GLU A 133 10.36 12.95 -0.15
C GLU A 133 10.39 11.48 -0.63
N MET A 134 9.45 11.11 -1.48
CA MET A 134 9.40 9.76 -2.08
C MET A 134 10.26 9.65 -3.34
N MET A 135 10.63 10.76 -3.93
CA MET A 135 11.37 10.79 -5.19
C MET A 135 12.87 10.78 -4.94
N ARG A 136 13.61 10.16 -5.85
CA ARG A 136 15.07 10.24 -5.85
C ARG A 136 15.48 11.43 -6.71
N THR A 137 16.23 12.33 -6.14
CA THR A 137 16.88 13.44 -6.84
C THR A 137 18.16 12.99 -7.52
#